data_549f1e2abc1d7b89f7e44a66b463bf66
#
_entry.id   549f1e2abc1d7b89f7e44a66b463bf66
#
_cell.length_a   1.000
_cell.length_b   1.000
_cell.length_c   1.000
_cell.angle_alpha   90.00
_cell.angle_beta   90.00
_cell.angle_gamma   90.00
#
_symmetry.space_group_name_H-M   'P 1'
#
loop_
_entity.id
_entity.type
_entity.pdbx_description
1 polymer ?
#
loop_
_entity_poly.entity_id
_entity_poly.type
_entity_poly.pdbx_seq_one_letter_code
_entity_poly.pdbx_strand_id
1 'polypeptide(L)'
;AVVFRSGGSVGMNFSVLRPRGTPLSTGGEAAGPVAFMGMFDAVAGVISQSGVRRGGYMIVMDQDHEDIEEFISCKDQEGVLSNMNISVRLLDPGDEEFVKQLAEHTWKFGEPGVLYAEHLAPYECVNLCGEVPLPPWGVCNLGSVNLAQLVTGGELDWERLEQVTLQLGEYLDYLIDVNEYPFEEMEENEKKTRRIGVGVMGWHECLCELGLSYLDPVALDVASQVAQTMMKVLVDAFPNAAQHMSIAPTGTISLLCNTTPSIEPIHAPSYTVYSPQGNITVKYPITDVTADQVPWRTHIDMQAAWQAHIDGAISKTVLLPHDSTPDTVAQAIRYGYQQKLKGLTLYRIGSRELEAQFTTPTVLTGKTLRTTTGTGKLFITLNFQGTRPYETFITIGRAGSLTQSFTEAIGRLISLCLQHHVPLTAIIDQLRGIRSPAPTHDKTLGAIASVPDAIAKALEYLSEEHVEDKGVVAGECPVCHAPTVMMEGCERCMQCGWSRCEG
;
A
#
# COMPACT_ATOMS: atom_id res chain seq x y z
N ALA A 1 -2.70 -12.57 -21.85
CA ALA A 1 -3.31 -11.57 -22.73
C ALA A 1 -4.83 -11.71 -22.79
N VAL A 2 -5.36 -12.85 -23.24
CA VAL A 2 -6.81 -13.06 -23.43
C VAL A 2 -7.55 -12.95 -22.08
N VAL A 3 -7.10 -13.66 -21.05
CA VAL A 3 -7.68 -13.60 -19.70
C VAL A 3 -7.70 -12.17 -19.14
N PHE A 4 -6.64 -11.37 -19.35
CA PHE A 4 -6.62 -9.97 -18.92
C PHE A 4 -7.66 -9.11 -19.63
N ARG A 5 -7.86 -9.32 -20.92
CA ARG A 5 -8.93 -8.63 -21.67
C ARG A 5 -10.32 -8.94 -21.12
N SER A 6 -10.53 -10.16 -20.63
CA SER A 6 -11.78 -10.62 -20.01
C SER A 6 -11.90 -10.18 -18.53
N GLY A 7 -10.91 -9.47 -17.99
CA GLY A 7 -10.95 -8.94 -16.61
C GLY A 7 -10.38 -9.86 -15.55
N GLY A 8 -9.85 -11.02 -15.93
CA GLY A 8 -9.24 -11.98 -15.03
C GLY A 8 -7.79 -11.66 -14.70
N SER A 9 -7.24 -12.40 -13.73
CA SER A 9 -5.80 -12.49 -13.43
C SER A 9 -5.35 -13.94 -13.64
N VAL A 10 -4.04 -14.18 -13.65
CA VAL A 10 -3.49 -15.52 -13.92
C VAL A 10 -2.47 -15.90 -12.86
N GLY A 11 -2.62 -17.08 -12.27
CA GLY A 11 -1.59 -17.75 -11.50
C GLY A 11 -0.83 -18.77 -12.35
N MET A 12 0.49 -18.85 -12.18
CA MET A 12 1.34 -19.79 -12.90
C MET A 12 2.39 -20.39 -11.96
N ASN A 13 2.53 -21.72 -11.97
CA ASN A 13 3.63 -22.41 -11.30
C ASN A 13 4.80 -22.55 -12.29
N PHE A 14 5.91 -21.87 -11.98
CA PHE A 14 7.12 -21.89 -12.81
C PHE A 14 8.12 -22.99 -12.41
N SER A 15 7.83 -23.79 -11.39
CA SER A 15 8.67 -24.94 -11.00
C SER A 15 8.78 -26.00 -12.09
N VAL A 16 7.85 -26.02 -13.03
CA VAL A 16 7.86 -26.93 -14.18
C VAL A 16 8.85 -26.52 -15.28
N LEU A 17 9.39 -25.31 -15.23
CA LEU A 17 10.36 -24.81 -16.20
C LEU A 17 11.76 -25.33 -15.86
N ARG A 18 12.56 -25.56 -16.92
CA ARG A 18 13.93 -26.02 -16.75
C ARG A 18 14.81 -24.93 -16.11
N PRO A 19 15.71 -25.30 -15.19
CA PRO A 19 16.67 -24.38 -14.62
C PRO A 19 17.55 -23.72 -15.68
N ARG A 20 18.04 -22.53 -15.36
CA ARG A 20 19.02 -21.79 -16.18
C ARG A 20 20.26 -22.65 -16.42
N GLY A 21 20.78 -22.61 -17.66
CA GLY A 21 21.96 -23.35 -18.07
C GLY A 21 21.69 -24.83 -18.43
N THR A 22 20.45 -25.33 -18.29
CA THR A 22 20.09 -26.68 -18.73
C THR A 22 20.30 -26.81 -20.24
N PRO A 23 21.09 -27.81 -20.74
CA PRO A 23 21.32 -28.01 -22.17
C PRO A 23 20.01 -28.29 -22.94
N LEU A 24 19.87 -27.63 -24.09
CA LEU A 24 18.72 -27.82 -24.98
C LEU A 24 19.04 -28.82 -26.11
N SER A 25 18.07 -29.65 -26.47
CA SER A 25 18.22 -30.61 -27.58
C SER A 25 18.49 -29.95 -28.95
N THR A 26 18.15 -28.68 -29.09
CA THR A 26 18.37 -27.85 -30.29
C THR A 26 19.72 -27.13 -30.28
N GLY A 27 20.52 -27.31 -29.25
CA GLY A 27 21.78 -26.58 -28.96
C GLY A 27 21.53 -25.31 -28.15
N GLY A 28 22.50 -24.91 -27.36
CA GLY A 28 22.39 -23.81 -26.39
C GLY A 28 21.87 -24.27 -25.02
N GLU A 29 21.49 -23.30 -24.18
CA GLU A 29 21.08 -23.51 -22.79
C GLU A 29 19.74 -22.83 -22.50
N ALA A 30 19.00 -23.35 -21.51
CA ALA A 30 17.76 -22.77 -21.01
C ALA A 30 18.03 -21.39 -20.34
N ALA A 31 17.15 -20.44 -20.55
CA ALA A 31 17.27 -19.11 -19.95
C ALA A 31 16.85 -19.08 -18.46
N GLY A 32 16.14 -20.11 -18.00
CA GLY A 32 15.59 -20.20 -16.64
C GLY A 32 14.25 -19.49 -16.45
N PRO A 33 13.52 -19.81 -15.39
CA PRO A 33 12.18 -19.29 -15.12
C PRO A 33 12.13 -17.75 -15.01
N VAL A 34 13.08 -17.14 -14.30
CA VAL A 34 13.10 -15.69 -14.05
C VAL A 34 13.21 -14.88 -15.34
N ALA A 35 13.94 -15.36 -16.35
CA ALA A 35 14.02 -14.71 -17.66
C ALA A 35 12.65 -14.66 -18.37
N PHE A 36 11.81 -15.68 -18.22
CA PHE A 36 10.45 -15.68 -18.78
C PHE A 36 9.52 -14.70 -18.05
N MET A 37 9.74 -14.45 -16.74
CA MET A 37 8.92 -13.49 -15.98
C MET A 37 8.94 -12.11 -16.63
N GLY A 38 10.09 -11.64 -17.13
CA GLY A 38 10.20 -10.35 -17.82
C GLY A 38 9.30 -10.23 -19.06
N MET A 39 9.11 -11.31 -19.81
CA MET A 39 8.20 -11.35 -20.94
C MET A 39 6.74 -11.20 -20.49
N PHE A 40 6.34 -11.93 -19.45
CA PHE A 40 4.99 -11.85 -18.91
C PHE A 40 4.71 -10.50 -18.26
N ASP A 41 5.67 -9.91 -17.56
CA ASP A 41 5.55 -8.56 -16.97
C ASP A 41 5.29 -7.51 -18.05
N ALA A 42 6.04 -7.54 -19.14
CA ALA A 42 5.83 -6.66 -20.29
C ALA A 42 4.43 -6.80 -20.90
N VAL A 43 3.92 -8.03 -21.03
CA VAL A 43 2.54 -8.28 -21.52
C VAL A 43 1.51 -7.68 -20.57
N ALA A 44 1.66 -7.83 -19.26
CA ALA A 44 0.73 -7.26 -18.27
C ALA A 44 0.78 -5.72 -18.25
N GLY A 45 1.96 -5.13 -18.45
CA GLY A 45 2.14 -3.68 -18.52
C GLY A 45 1.45 -3.02 -19.74
N VAL A 46 1.32 -3.76 -20.84
CA VAL A 46 0.71 -3.25 -22.08
C VAL A 46 -0.83 -3.46 -22.10
N ILE A 47 -1.32 -4.54 -21.49
CA ILE A 47 -2.74 -4.88 -21.53
C ILE A 47 -3.45 -4.34 -20.29
N SER A 48 -4.30 -3.33 -20.49
CA SER A 48 -5.16 -2.80 -19.44
C SER A 48 -6.64 -3.03 -19.79
N GLN A 49 -7.42 -3.47 -18.81
CA GLN A 49 -8.86 -3.57 -18.94
C GLN A 49 -9.48 -2.18 -18.91
N SER A 50 -10.17 -1.80 -19.96
CA SER A 50 -10.86 -0.49 -20.12
C SER A 50 -9.96 0.72 -19.83
N GLY A 51 -8.63 0.58 -19.96
CA GLY A 51 -7.67 1.63 -19.67
C GLY A 51 -7.44 1.93 -18.18
N VAL A 52 -8.10 1.22 -17.26
CA VAL A 52 -8.14 1.55 -15.83
C VAL A 52 -7.44 0.50 -14.97
N ARG A 53 -7.65 -0.81 -15.24
CA ARG A 53 -7.08 -1.90 -14.46
C ARG A 53 -6.03 -2.64 -15.28
N ARG A 54 -4.80 -2.70 -14.78
CA ARG A 54 -3.73 -3.52 -15.37
C ARG A 54 -3.98 -5.01 -15.08
N GLY A 55 -3.54 -5.88 -15.99
CA GLY A 55 -3.44 -7.31 -15.74
C GLY A 55 -2.41 -7.57 -14.65
N GLY A 56 -2.51 -8.72 -13.99
CA GLY A 56 -1.55 -9.13 -12.98
C GLY A 56 -1.37 -10.65 -12.96
N TYR A 57 -0.16 -11.07 -12.63
CA TYR A 57 0.21 -12.47 -12.46
C TYR A 57 0.53 -12.77 -10.99
N MET A 58 0.21 -14.01 -10.58
CA MET A 58 0.90 -14.68 -9.48
C MET A 58 1.87 -15.68 -10.08
N ILE A 59 3.15 -15.55 -9.77
CA ILE A 59 4.14 -16.56 -10.14
C ILE A 59 4.54 -17.32 -8.88
N VAL A 60 4.43 -18.63 -8.94
CA VAL A 60 4.78 -19.54 -7.85
C VAL A 60 6.02 -20.34 -8.27
N MET A 61 6.93 -20.56 -7.32
CA MET A 61 8.07 -21.47 -7.48
C MET A 61 8.26 -22.29 -6.22
N ASP A 62 8.58 -23.58 -6.41
CA ASP A 62 8.83 -24.51 -5.33
C ASP A 62 10.20 -24.25 -4.69
N GLN A 63 10.26 -24.48 -3.40
CA GLN A 63 11.48 -24.32 -2.59
C GLN A 63 12.69 -25.10 -3.13
N ASP A 64 12.46 -26.26 -3.74
CA ASP A 64 13.50 -27.18 -4.22
C ASP A 64 13.92 -26.94 -5.68
N HIS A 65 13.40 -25.88 -6.34
CA HIS A 65 13.82 -25.57 -7.70
C HIS A 65 15.26 -25.03 -7.72
N GLU A 66 16.08 -25.46 -8.68
CA GLU A 66 17.50 -25.06 -8.77
C GLU A 66 17.71 -23.54 -8.90
N ASP A 67 16.77 -22.80 -9.49
CA ASP A 67 16.82 -21.33 -9.64
C ASP A 67 16.08 -20.59 -8.53
N ILE A 68 15.78 -21.21 -7.38
CA ILE A 68 14.98 -20.61 -6.33
C ILE A 68 15.64 -19.36 -5.72
N GLU A 69 16.97 -19.34 -5.60
CA GLU A 69 17.71 -18.18 -5.10
C GLU A 69 17.58 -16.96 -6.04
N GLU A 70 17.66 -17.20 -7.37
CA GLU A 70 17.40 -16.14 -8.34
C GLU A 70 15.96 -15.65 -8.27
N PHE A 71 15.00 -16.54 -8.05
CA PHE A 71 13.59 -16.21 -7.95
C PHE A 71 13.27 -15.35 -6.71
N ILE A 72 13.74 -15.72 -5.52
CA ILE A 72 13.45 -14.95 -4.30
C ILE A 72 14.06 -13.56 -4.31
N SER A 73 15.15 -13.35 -5.06
CA SER A 73 15.86 -12.07 -5.19
C SER A 73 15.44 -11.24 -6.41
N CYS A 74 14.63 -11.79 -7.33
CA CYS A 74 14.36 -11.14 -8.62
C CYS A 74 13.62 -9.80 -8.54
N LYS A 75 12.99 -9.48 -7.39
CA LYS A 75 12.31 -8.22 -7.10
C LYS A 75 13.02 -7.35 -6.06
N ASP A 76 14.30 -7.60 -5.81
CA ASP A 76 15.11 -6.82 -4.85
C ASP A 76 15.39 -5.37 -5.30
N GLN A 77 14.90 -4.97 -6.47
CA GLN A 77 14.96 -3.61 -6.98
C GLN A 77 13.55 -3.09 -7.24
N GLU A 78 13.29 -1.87 -6.79
CA GLU A 78 11.99 -1.23 -7.01
C GLU A 78 11.68 -1.06 -8.51
N GLY A 79 10.41 -1.29 -8.87
CA GLY A 79 9.95 -1.18 -10.26
C GLY A 79 10.24 -2.40 -11.14
N VAL A 80 11.02 -3.38 -10.68
CA VAL A 80 11.26 -4.63 -11.43
C VAL A 80 10.09 -5.58 -11.25
N LEU A 81 9.58 -6.17 -12.36
CA LEU A 81 8.46 -7.12 -12.37
C LEU A 81 7.22 -6.60 -11.62
N SER A 82 6.88 -5.32 -11.85
CA SER A 82 5.86 -4.59 -11.08
C SER A 82 4.42 -5.06 -11.34
N ASN A 83 4.18 -5.82 -12.41
CA ASN A 83 2.85 -6.33 -12.77
C ASN A 83 2.63 -7.78 -12.32
N MET A 84 3.45 -8.29 -11.42
CA MET A 84 3.29 -9.64 -10.86
C MET A 84 3.60 -9.68 -9.38
N ASN A 85 2.88 -10.54 -8.68
CA ASN A 85 3.21 -10.99 -7.34
C ASN A 85 3.99 -12.30 -7.44
N ILE A 86 4.89 -12.53 -6.54
CA ILE A 86 5.67 -13.78 -6.46
C ILE A 86 5.46 -14.44 -5.12
N SER A 87 5.37 -15.77 -5.11
CA SER A 87 5.26 -16.57 -3.89
C SER A 87 6.10 -17.83 -3.98
N VAL A 88 6.75 -18.18 -2.88
CA VAL A 88 7.43 -19.46 -2.75
C VAL A 88 6.44 -20.49 -2.21
N ARG A 89 6.33 -21.65 -2.88
CA ARG A 89 5.65 -22.81 -2.32
C ARG A 89 6.63 -23.54 -1.41
N LEU A 90 6.47 -23.32 -0.11
CA LEU A 90 7.35 -23.84 0.94
C LEU A 90 7.02 -25.32 1.20
N LEU A 91 7.95 -26.20 0.86
CA LEU A 91 7.83 -27.64 0.97
C LEU A 91 8.25 -28.15 2.35
N ASP A 92 9.34 -27.57 2.88
CA ASP A 92 9.86 -27.88 4.22
C ASP A 92 9.99 -26.59 5.07
N PRO A 93 8.98 -26.27 5.89
CA PRO A 93 9.06 -25.14 6.83
C PRO A 93 10.10 -25.34 7.95
N GLY A 94 10.65 -26.54 8.11
CA GLY A 94 11.71 -26.88 9.04
C GLY A 94 13.13 -26.55 8.53
N ASP A 95 13.31 -26.28 7.24
CA ASP A 95 14.56 -25.81 6.66
C ASP A 95 14.86 -24.39 7.16
N GLU A 96 15.61 -24.30 8.27
CA GLU A 96 15.90 -23.03 8.93
C GLU A 96 16.73 -22.07 8.07
N GLU A 97 17.65 -22.61 7.26
CA GLU A 97 18.52 -21.79 6.42
C GLU A 97 17.72 -21.16 5.27
N PHE A 98 16.92 -21.94 4.58
CA PHE A 98 16.06 -21.43 3.52
C PHE A 98 15.01 -20.44 4.03
N VAL A 99 14.32 -20.75 5.13
CA VAL A 99 13.33 -19.84 5.73
C VAL A 99 13.97 -18.52 6.15
N LYS A 100 15.21 -18.53 6.64
CA LYS A 100 15.94 -17.31 6.98
C LYS A 100 16.27 -16.49 5.73
N GLN A 101 16.77 -17.13 4.68
CA GLN A 101 17.07 -16.48 3.40
C GLN A 101 15.79 -15.86 2.79
N LEU A 102 14.70 -16.62 2.72
CA LEU A 102 13.41 -16.14 2.26
C LEU A 102 12.93 -14.93 3.08
N ALA A 103 13.08 -14.99 4.40
CA ALA A 103 12.69 -13.91 5.31
C ALA A 103 13.49 -12.62 5.11
N GLU A 104 14.76 -12.69 4.72
CA GLU A 104 15.58 -11.51 4.42
C GLU A 104 15.02 -10.74 3.21
N HIS A 105 14.62 -11.44 2.13
CA HIS A 105 14.03 -10.81 0.94
C HIS A 105 12.63 -10.29 1.22
N THR A 106 11.77 -11.07 1.87
CA THR A 106 10.43 -10.64 2.27
C THR A 106 10.48 -9.43 3.21
N TRP A 107 11.44 -9.37 4.13
CA TRP A 107 11.65 -8.23 5.03
C TRP A 107 12.01 -6.95 4.28
N LYS A 108 12.83 -7.05 3.21
CA LYS A 108 13.25 -5.89 2.40
C LYS A 108 12.11 -5.30 1.60
N PHE A 109 11.30 -6.15 0.93
CA PHE A 109 10.38 -5.72 -0.13
C PHE A 109 8.93 -6.17 0.05
N GLY A 110 8.60 -6.97 1.08
CA GLY A 110 7.28 -7.56 1.29
C GLY A 110 6.95 -8.70 0.31
N GLU A 111 7.94 -9.13 -0.46
CA GLU A 111 7.88 -10.27 -1.39
C GLU A 111 9.20 -11.05 -1.34
N PRO A 112 9.18 -12.39 -1.63
CA PRO A 112 8.02 -13.22 -1.98
C PRO A 112 7.03 -13.42 -0.83
N GLY A 113 5.75 -13.71 -1.18
CA GLY A 113 4.80 -14.32 -0.26
C GLY A 113 5.12 -15.81 -0.05
N VAL A 114 4.42 -16.44 0.89
CA VAL A 114 4.59 -17.86 1.23
C VAL A 114 3.30 -18.62 0.97
N LEU A 115 3.40 -19.77 0.31
CA LEU A 115 2.35 -20.77 0.18
C LEU A 115 2.82 -22.06 0.84
N TYR A 116 2.09 -22.58 1.81
CA TYR A 116 2.46 -23.81 2.51
C TYR A 116 1.98 -25.02 1.73
N ALA A 117 2.91 -25.75 1.11
CA ALA A 117 2.60 -26.84 0.19
C ALA A 117 1.68 -27.91 0.79
N GLU A 118 1.94 -28.31 2.03
CA GLU A 118 1.14 -29.32 2.76
C GLU A 118 -0.31 -28.86 2.95
N HIS A 119 -0.53 -27.59 3.32
CA HIS A 119 -1.86 -27.06 3.61
C HIS A 119 -2.63 -26.63 2.34
N LEU A 120 -1.88 -26.36 1.25
CA LEU A 120 -2.43 -26.00 -0.04
C LEU A 120 -2.82 -27.21 -0.88
N ALA A 121 -2.25 -28.40 -0.59
CA ALA A 121 -2.48 -29.62 -1.35
C ALA A 121 -3.98 -29.90 -1.59
N PRO A 122 -4.38 -30.39 -2.77
CA PRO A 122 -3.52 -30.87 -3.87
C PRO A 122 -3.09 -29.78 -4.88
N TYR A 123 -3.28 -28.50 -4.55
CA TYR A 123 -3.01 -27.41 -5.46
C TYR A 123 -1.56 -26.93 -5.39
N GLU A 124 -1.04 -26.47 -6.54
CA GLU A 124 0.35 -26.01 -6.67
C GLU A 124 0.42 -24.51 -7.03
N CYS A 125 -0.72 -23.89 -7.24
CA CYS A 125 -0.81 -22.49 -7.62
C CYS A 125 -2.07 -21.84 -7.06
N VAL A 126 -2.07 -20.52 -7.03
CA VAL A 126 -3.18 -19.67 -6.56
C VAL A 126 -3.42 -18.55 -7.56
N ASN A 127 -4.55 -17.84 -7.42
CA ASN A 127 -4.81 -16.61 -8.14
C ASN A 127 -3.88 -15.46 -7.69
N LEU A 128 -4.01 -14.29 -8.32
CA LEU A 128 -3.14 -13.11 -8.10
C LEU A 128 -2.98 -12.71 -6.62
N CYS A 129 -4.06 -12.77 -5.84
CA CYS A 129 -4.07 -12.33 -4.44
C CYS A 129 -3.93 -13.48 -3.43
N GLY A 130 -3.80 -14.72 -3.90
CA GLY A 130 -3.49 -15.89 -3.09
C GLY A 130 -4.66 -16.54 -2.37
N GLU A 131 -5.90 -16.04 -2.53
CA GLU A 131 -7.06 -16.58 -1.81
C GLU A 131 -7.73 -17.78 -2.49
N VAL A 132 -7.43 -18.06 -3.76
CA VAL A 132 -8.03 -19.17 -4.48
C VAL A 132 -6.98 -20.17 -4.94
N PRO A 133 -6.84 -21.32 -4.26
CA PRO A 133 -6.08 -22.45 -4.76
C PRO A 133 -6.77 -23.04 -6.00
N LEU A 134 -6.02 -23.18 -7.11
CA LEU A 134 -6.60 -23.58 -8.38
C LEU A 134 -5.82 -24.75 -9.02
N PRO A 135 -6.53 -25.71 -9.64
CA PRO A 135 -5.92 -26.65 -10.57
C PRO A 135 -5.57 -25.95 -11.89
N PRO A 136 -4.82 -26.60 -12.79
CA PRO A 136 -4.65 -26.11 -14.15
C PRO A 136 -5.99 -25.80 -14.80
N TRP A 137 -6.10 -24.62 -15.46
CA TRP A 137 -7.31 -24.09 -16.08
C TRP A 137 -8.48 -23.83 -15.12
N GLY A 138 -8.21 -23.88 -13.80
CA GLY A 138 -9.22 -23.56 -12.79
C GLY A 138 -9.60 -22.08 -12.81
N VAL A 139 -10.86 -21.80 -12.53
CA VAL A 139 -11.43 -20.47 -12.37
C VAL A 139 -12.22 -20.47 -11.06
N CYS A 140 -12.52 -19.30 -10.50
CA CYS A 140 -13.41 -19.17 -9.37
C CYS A 140 -14.08 -17.79 -9.39
N ASN A 141 -15.39 -17.77 -9.28
CA ASN A 141 -16.17 -16.57 -9.07
C ASN A 141 -16.14 -16.18 -7.60
N LEU A 142 -15.92 -14.89 -7.30
CA LEU A 142 -15.80 -14.39 -5.95
C LEU A 142 -16.92 -13.41 -5.60
N GLY A 143 -17.41 -13.50 -4.37
CA GLY A 143 -18.35 -12.55 -3.79
C GLY A 143 -18.14 -12.41 -2.28
N SER A 144 -18.54 -11.28 -1.70
CA SER A 144 -18.28 -11.02 -0.29
C SER A 144 -19.49 -10.44 0.43
N VAL A 145 -19.86 -11.06 1.54
CA VAL A 145 -20.94 -10.60 2.43
C VAL A 145 -20.42 -9.43 3.27
N ASN A 146 -21.16 -8.32 3.33
CA ASN A 146 -20.85 -7.20 4.22
C ASN A 146 -21.38 -7.49 5.63
N LEU A 147 -20.51 -7.96 6.52
CA LEU A 147 -20.87 -8.36 7.89
C LEU A 147 -21.34 -7.19 8.75
N ALA A 148 -20.82 -5.99 8.53
CA ALA A 148 -21.23 -4.81 9.30
C ALA A 148 -22.73 -4.50 9.13
N GLN A 149 -23.32 -4.83 7.98
CA GLN A 149 -24.75 -4.63 7.72
C GLN A 149 -25.65 -5.71 8.36
N LEU A 150 -25.07 -6.68 9.04
CA LEU A 150 -25.77 -7.77 9.71
C LEU A 150 -25.77 -7.62 11.23
N VAL A 151 -25.21 -6.55 11.78
CA VAL A 151 -25.24 -6.25 13.21
C VAL A 151 -26.40 -5.29 13.50
N THR A 152 -27.23 -5.63 14.47
CA THR A 152 -28.33 -4.78 14.92
C THR A 152 -28.41 -4.80 16.44
N GLY A 153 -28.32 -3.63 17.06
CA GLY A 153 -28.40 -3.51 18.51
C GLY A 153 -27.25 -4.18 19.27
N GLY A 154 -26.09 -4.35 18.65
CA GLY A 154 -24.92 -5.00 19.26
C GLY A 154 -24.92 -6.53 19.12
N GLU A 155 -25.81 -7.09 18.32
CA GLU A 155 -25.93 -8.54 18.11
C GLU A 155 -25.87 -8.84 16.59
N LEU A 156 -25.19 -9.94 16.21
CA LEU A 156 -25.15 -10.42 14.83
C LEU A 156 -26.46 -11.17 14.49
N ASP A 157 -27.09 -10.78 13.40
CA ASP A 157 -28.27 -11.45 12.84
C ASP A 157 -27.86 -12.74 12.11
N TRP A 158 -27.83 -13.85 12.82
CA TRP A 158 -27.42 -15.16 12.30
C TRP A 158 -28.34 -15.68 11.21
N GLU A 159 -29.66 -15.47 11.34
CA GLU A 159 -30.62 -15.89 10.31
C GLU A 159 -30.39 -15.12 9.00
N ARG A 160 -30.17 -13.83 9.12
CA ARG A 160 -29.85 -13.00 7.95
C ARG A 160 -28.50 -13.36 7.34
N LEU A 161 -27.50 -13.71 8.14
CA LEU A 161 -26.19 -14.19 7.66
C LEU A 161 -26.38 -15.46 6.81
N GLU A 162 -27.13 -16.46 7.29
CA GLU A 162 -27.43 -17.69 6.55
C GLU A 162 -28.15 -17.38 5.22
N GLN A 163 -29.17 -16.53 5.24
CA GLN A 163 -29.93 -16.15 4.05
C GLN A 163 -29.07 -15.47 2.99
N VAL A 164 -28.27 -14.45 3.36
CA VAL A 164 -27.43 -13.72 2.38
C VAL A 164 -26.27 -14.57 1.88
N THR A 165 -25.76 -15.48 2.72
CA THR A 165 -24.73 -16.44 2.31
C THR A 165 -25.27 -17.39 1.23
N LEU A 166 -26.45 -17.95 1.45
CA LEU A 166 -27.11 -18.81 0.47
C LEU A 166 -27.39 -18.07 -0.84
N GLN A 167 -27.99 -16.89 -0.76
CA GLN A 167 -28.30 -16.06 -1.96
C GLN A 167 -27.04 -15.72 -2.77
N LEU A 168 -25.93 -15.39 -2.09
CA LEU A 168 -24.67 -15.14 -2.75
C LEU A 168 -24.10 -16.39 -3.41
N GLY A 169 -24.15 -17.54 -2.71
CA GLY A 169 -23.75 -18.83 -3.28
C GLY A 169 -24.56 -19.19 -4.53
N GLU A 170 -25.90 -19.07 -4.48
CA GLU A 170 -26.78 -19.28 -5.63
C GLU A 170 -26.43 -18.37 -6.82
N TYR A 171 -26.12 -17.10 -6.52
CA TYR A 171 -25.74 -16.16 -7.58
C TYR A 171 -24.38 -16.51 -8.21
N LEU A 172 -23.37 -16.89 -7.41
CA LEU A 172 -22.06 -17.28 -7.92
C LEU A 172 -22.13 -18.59 -8.72
N ASP A 173 -22.91 -19.56 -8.25
CA ASP A 173 -23.13 -20.82 -8.97
C ASP A 173 -23.86 -20.58 -10.30
N TYR A 174 -24.90 -19.72 -10.31
CA TYR A 174 -25.56 -19.31 -11.55
C TYR A 174 -24.61 -18.65 -12.55
N LEU A 175 -23.67 -17.82 -12.08
CA LEU A 175 -22.68 -17.16 -12.94
C LEU A 175 -21.79 -18.16 -13.69
N ILE A 176 -21.56 -19.36 -13.14
CA ILE A 176 -20.77 -20.41 -13.82
C ILE A 176 -21.44 -20.83 -15.14
N ASP A 177 -22.74 -20.87 -15.16
CA ASP A 177 -23.50 -21.34 -16.34
C ASP A 177 -23.69 -20.27 -17.42
N VAL A 178 -23.75 -19.00 -17.02
CA VAL A 178 -24.01 -17.88 -17.96
C VAL A 178 -22.74 -17.13 -18.40
N ASN A 179 -21.59 -17.41 -17.78
CA ASN A 179 -20.33 -16.76 -18.11
C ASN A 179 -19.78 -17.23 -19.47
N GLU A 180 -19.13 -16.30 -20.19
CA GLU A 180 -18.38 -16.59 -21.41
C GLU A 180 -16.92 -16.83 -21.08
N TYR A 181 -16.44 -18.05 -21.25
CA TYR A 181 -15.05 -18.39 -20.93
C TYR A 181 -14.13 -18.15 -22.13
N PRO A 182 -12.94 -17.59 -21.91
CA PRO A 182 -12.00 -17.31 -23.00
C PRO A 182 -11.35 -18.56 -23.61
N PHE A 183 -11.40 -19.70 -22.91
CA PHE A 183 -10.85 -20.99 -23.32
C PHE A 183 -11.82 -22.12 -22.95
N GLU A 184 -11.92 -23.13 -23.81
CA GLU A 184 -12.79 -24.30 -23.62
C GLU A 184 -12.37 -25.09 -22.37
N GLU A 185 -11.07 -25.23 -22.12
CA GLU A 185 -10.53 -25.92 -20.94
C GLU A 185 -10.95 -25.24 -19.61
N MET A 186 -11.08 -23.92 -19.59
CA MET A 186 -11.62 -23.19 -18.44
C MET A 186 -13.09 -23.49 -18.22
N GLU A 187 -13.88 -23.47 -19.30
CA GLU A 187 -15.32 -23.75 -19.26
C GLU A 187 -15.59 -25.16 -18.75
N GLU A 188 -14.91 -26.16 -19.34
CA GLU A 188 -15.04 -27.56 -18.96
C GLU A 188 -14.65 -27.77 -17.47
N ASN A 189 -13.52 -27.18 -17.03
CA ASN A 189 -13.06 -27.31 -15.65
C ASN A 189 -14.07 -26.68 -14.69
N GLU A 190 -14.54 -25.46 -14.97
CA GLU A 190 -15.42 -24.72 -14.06
C GLU A 190 -16.82 -25.34 -13.98
N LYS A 191 -17.41 -25.71 -15.10
CA LYS A 191 -18.71 -26.41 -15.13
C LYS A 191 -18.67 -27.78 -14.43
N LYS A 192 -17.52 -28.46 -14.48
CA LYS A 192 -17.29 -29.72 -13.78
C LYS A 192 -17.09 -29.54 -12.27
N THR A 193 -16.31 -28.55 -11.87
CA THR A 193 -15.88 -28.37 -10.48
C THR A 193 -16.78 -27.43 -9.69
N ARG A 194 -17.54 -26.56 -10.38
CA ARG A 194 -18.47 -25.57 -9.83
C ARG A 194 -17.91 -24.80 -8.63
N ARG A 195 -16.69 -24.26 -8.78
CA ARG A 195 -16.03 -23.53 -7.72
C ARG A 195 -16.68 -22.18 -7.48
N ILE A 196 -17.07 -21.93 -6.25
CA ILE A 196 -17.50 -20.63 -5.78
C ILE A 196 -16.59 -20.16 -4.65
N GLY A 197 -16.45 -18.85 -4.50
CA GLY A 197 -15.61 -18.25 -3.45
C GLY A 197 -16.40 -17.20 -2.69
N VAL A 198 -17.29 -17.66 -1.81
CA VAL A 198 -18.02 -16.79 -0.90
C VAL A 198 -17.06 -16.34 0.22
N GLY A 199 -16.90 -15.04 0.37
CA GLY A 199 -16.08 -14.42 1.41
C GLY A 199 -16.83 -13.36 2.17
N VAL A 200 -16.08 -12.51 2.88
CA VAL A 200 -16.63 -11.45 3.72
C VAL A 200 -15.88 -10.13 3.53
N MET A 201 -16.55 -9.03 3.88
CA MET A 201 -15.99 -7.70 4.08
C MET A 201 -16.70 -7.04 5.28
N GLY A 202 -16.20 -5.91 5.74
CA GLY A 202 -16.80 -5.22 6.88
C GLY A 202 -16.51 -5.87 8.22
N TRP A 203 -15.48 -6.73 8.33
CA TRP A 203 -15.20 -7.48 9.55
C TRP A 203 -14.82 -6.58 10.73
N HIS A 204 -13.89 -5.64 10.55
CA HIS A 204 -13.48 -4.77 11.65
C HIS A 204 -14.61 -3.86 12.13
N GLU A 205 -15.40 -3.32 11.22
CA GLU A 205 -16.60 -2.55 11.54
C GLU A 205 -17.65 -3.41 12.27
N CYS A 206 -17.87 -4.64 11.81
CA CYS A 206 -18.74 -5.61 12.47
C CYS A 206 -18.31 -5.85 13.93
N LEU A 207 -17.02 -6.07 14.20
CA LEU A 207 -16.51 -6.23 15.57
C LEU A 207 -16.80 -5.00 16.42
N CYS A 208 -16.55 -3.80 15.92
CA CYS A 208 -16.84 -2.57 16.64
C CYS A 208 -18.33 -2.41 16.98
N GLU A 209 -19.22 -2.77 16.05
CA GLU A 209 -20.66 -2.73 16.28
C GLU A 209 -21.14 -3.80 17.28
N LEU A 210 -20.41 -4.91 17.39
CA LEU A 210 -20.59 -5.92 18.43
C LEU A 210 -20.00 -5.49 19.81
N GLY A 211 -19.33 -4.33 19.87
CA GLY A 211 -18.63 -3.87 21.07
C GLY A 211 -17.32 -4.59 21.36
N LEU A 212 -16.71 -5.22 20.35
CA LEU A 212 -15.45 -5.96 20.44
C LEU A 212 -14.31 -5.19 19.78
N SER A 213 -13.11 -5.28 20.35
CA SER A 213 -11.90 -4.84 19.70
C SER A 213 -11.36 -5.94 18.76
N TYR A 214 -10.63 -5.53 17.72
CA TYR A 214 -9.90 -6.47 16.88
C TYR A 214 -8.84 -7.29 17.67
N LEU A 215 -8.39 -6.79 18.81
CA LEU A 215 -7.46 -7.45 19.74
C LEU A 215 -8.13 -8.37 20.75
N ASP A 216 -9.45 -8.36 20.82
CA ASP A 216 -10.19 -9.18 21.79
C ASP A 216 -10.09 -10.67 21.40
N PRO A 217 -9.68 -11.57 22.30
CA PRO A 217 -9.71 -13.00 22.01
C PRO A 217 -11.08 -13.53 21.59
N VAL A 218 -12.17 -12.94 22.08
CA VAL A 218 -13.55 -13.29 21.69
C VAL A 218 -13.79 -13.03 20.20
N ALA A 219 -13.08 -12.06 19.58
CA ALA A 219 -13.17 -11.81 18.16
C ALA A 219 -12.76 -13.03 17.30
N LEU A 220 -11.82 -13.85 17.79
CA LEU A 220 -11.41 -15.09 17.12
C LEU A 220 -12.52 -16.15 17.17
N ASP A 221 -13.22 -16.25 18.29
CA ASP A 221 -14.35 -17.18 18.44
C ASP A 221 -15.51 -16.76 17.53
N VAL A 222 -15.83 -15.48 17.47
CA VAL A 222 -16.86 -14.94 16.56
C VAL A 222 -16.47 -15.18 15.10
N ALA A 223 -15.21 -14.96 14.72
CA ALA A 223 -14.71 -15.24 13.38
C ALA A 223 -14.91 -16.70 12.99
N SER A 224 -14.53 -17.62 13.88
CA SER A 224 -14.70 -19.05 13.70
C SER A 224 -16.17 -19.44 13.55
N GLN A 225 -17.07 -18.90 14.38
CA GLN A 225 -18.51 -19.19 14.33
C GLN A 225 -19.14 -18.68 13.02
N VAL A 226 -18.80 -17.46 12.59
CA VAL A 226 -19.27 -16.89 11.32
C VAL A 226 -18.83 -17.77 10.16
N ALA A 227 -17.54 -18.09 10.07
CA ALA A 227 -16.99 -18.94 9.00
C ALA A 227 -17.62 -20.32 8.97
N GLN A 228 -17.81 -20.95 10.12
CA GLN A 228 -18.46 -22.26 10.26
C GLN A 228 -19.92 -22.23 9.79
N THR A 229 -20.67 -21.19 10.19
CA THR A 229 -22.08 -21.03 9.79
C THR A 229 -22.19 -20.85 8.29
N MET A 230 -21.39 -19.96 7.69
CA MET A 230 -21.41 -19.74 6.25
C MET A 230 -21.02 -21.01 5.49
N MET A 231 -19.95 -21.68 5.90
CA MET A 231 -19.49 -22.92 5.24
C MET A 231 -20.57 -24.01 5.30
N LYS A 232 -21.23 -24.19 6.44
CA LYS A 232 -22.32 -25.16 6.57
C LYS A 232 -23.44 -24.91 5.58
N VAL A 233 -23.91 -23.66 5.46
CA VAL A 233 -24.96 -23.28 4.51
C VAL A 233 -24.56 -23.63 3.08
N LEU A 234 -23.30 -23.31 2.69
CA LEU A 234 -22.82 -23.51 1.33
C LEU A 234 -22.62 -25.00 1.00
N VAL A 235 -22.05 -25.79 1.91
CA VAL A 235 -21.86 -27.24 1.72
C VAL A 235 -23.21 -27.95 1.59
N ASP A 236 -24.19 -27.58 2.43
CA ASP A 236 -25.53 -28.15 2.35
C ASP A 236 -26.25 -27.81 1.05
N ALA A 237 -26.07 -26.58 0.53
CA ALA A 237 -26.70 -26.11 -0.71
C ALA A 237 -25.97 -26.54 -1.98
N PHE A 238 -24.63 -26.62 -1.97
CA PHE A 238 -23.79 -26.89 -3.15
C PHE A 238 -22.87 -28.11 -2.91
N PRO A 239 -23.38 -29.30 -2.64
CA PRO A 239 -22.57 -30.46 -2.25
C PRO A 239 -21.61 -30.97 -3.33
N ASN A 240 -21.77 -30.53 -4.58
CA ASN A 240 -20.92 -30.90 -5.70
C ASN A 240 -19.86 -29.84 -6.05
N ALA A 241 -19.84 -28.69 -5.37
CA ALA A 241 -18.83 -27.67 -5.58
C ALA A 241 -17.47 -28.14 -4.99
N ALA A 242 -16.42 -27.98 -5.76
CA ALA A 242 -15.08 -28.37 -5.33
C ALA A 242 -14.46 -27.34 -4.36
N GLN A 243 -15.06 -26.18 -4.23
CA GLN A 243 -14.73 -25.13 -3.29
C GLN A 243 -15.93 -24.22 -3.06
N HIS A 244 -16.11 -23.73 -1.82
CA HIS A 244 -17.25 -22.94 -1.39
C HIS A 244 -16.86 -21.53 -0.92
N MET A 245 -15.79 -21.41 -0.16
CA MET A 245 -15.39 -20.15 0.49
C MET A 245 -13.95 -19.75 0.15
N SER A 246 -13.78 -18.46 -0.08
CA SER A 246 -12.46 -17.80 -0.16
C SER A 246 -12.60 -16.35 0.32
N ILE A 247 -11.63 -15.84 1.05
CA ILE A 247 -11.66 -14.44 1.48
C ILE A 247 -10.77 -13.60 0.57
N ALA A 248 -11.42 -12.82 -0.30
CA ALA A 248 -10.80 -11.89 -1.23
C ALA A 248 -10.44 -10.55 -0.54
N PRO A 249 -9.53 -9.74 -1.11
CA PRO A 249 -9.12 -8.45 -0.52
C PRO A 249 -10.22 -7.41 -0.46
N THR A 250 -11.23 -7.46 -1.33
CA THR A 250 -12.40 -6.57 -1.43
C THR A 250 -12.09 -5.06 -1.52
N GLY A 251 -10.89 -4.67 -1.96
CA GLY A 251 -10.44 -3.29 -1.94
C GLY A 251 -11.40 -2.29 -2.60
N THR A 252 -11.94 -2.61 -3.78
CA THR A 252 -12.85 -1.72 -4.51
C THR A 252 -14.30 -1.85 -4.03
N ILE A 253 -14.79 -3.08 -3.80
CA ILE A 253 -16.21 -3.27 -3.41
C ILE A 253 -16.50 -2.82 -2.00
N SER A 254 -15.51 -2.87 -1.08
CA SER A 254 -15.67 -2.31 0.26
C SER A 254 -15.79 -0.78 0.23
N LEU A 255 -15.04 -0.10 -0.66
CA LEU A 255 -15.18 1.34 -0.87
C LEU A 255 -16.57 1.68 -1.43
N LEU A 256 -17.05 0.89 -2.39
CA LEU A 256 -18.39 1.09 -2.97
C LEU A 256 -19.48 0.93 -1.92
N CYS A 257 -19.33 -0.02 -1.00
CA CYS A 257 -20.27 -0.28 0.09
C CYS A 257 -20.00 0.55 1.35
N ASN A 258 -18.99 1.42 1.33
CA ASN A 258 -18.56 2.25 2.47
C ASN A 258 -18.38 1.42 3.76
N THR A 259 -17.58 0.33 3.66
CA THR A 259 -17.27 -0.58 4.77
C THR A 259 -15.79 -0.97 4.76
N THR A 260 -15.32 -1.62 5.80
CA THR A 260 -13.93 -2.08 5.92
C THR A 260 -13.63 -3.24 4.97
N PRO A 261 -12.41 -3.31 4.38
CA PRO A 261 -12.08 -4.37 3.43
C PRO A 261 -11.84 -5.71 4.13
N SER A 262 -12.36 -6.79 3.53
CA SER A 262 -12.06 -8.17 3.91
C SER A 262 -12.19 -8.39 5.43
N ILE A 263 -11.22 -9.11 5.99
CA ILE A 263 -11.00 -9.29 7.45
C ILE A 263 -9.85 -8.44 7.97
N GLU A 264 -9.46 -7.40 7.23
CA GLU A 264 -8.34 -6.54 7.62
C GLU A 264 -8.76 -5.53 8.71
N PRO A 265 -7.86 -5.24 9.68
CA PRO A 265 -8.03 -4.06 10.51
C PRO A 265 -7.84 -2.79 9.66
N ILE A 266 -8.48 -1.69 10.02
CA ILE A 266 -8.33 -0.43 9.29
C ILE A 266 -6.90 0.09 9.35
N HIS A 267 -6.42 0.68 8.25
CA HIS A 267 -5.11 1.35 8.23
C HIS A 267 -5.14 2.71 8.92
N ALA A 268 -6.25 3.43 8.80
CA ALA A 268 -6.48 4.71 9.46
C ALA A 268 -7.98 4.98 9.57
N PRO A 269 -8.44 5.78 10.54
CA PRO A 269 -9.85 6.17 10.67
C PRO A 269 -10.35 6.98 9.46
N SER A 270 -9.45 7.64 8.76
CA SER A 270 -9.76 8.35 7.51
C SER A 270 -8.54 8.40 6.61
N TYR A 271 -8.75 8.14 5.32
CA TYR A 271 -7.71 8.27 4.30
C TYR A 271 -8.33 8.62 2.95
N THR A 272 -7.51 9.14 2.04
CA THR A 272 -7.98 9.47 0.69
C THR A 272 -7.40 8.48 -0.32
N VAL A 273 -8.28 7.83 -1.08
CA VAL A 273 -7.91 7.01 -2.22
C VAL A 273 -7.84 7.91 -3.45
N TYR A 274 -6.69 7.90 -4.10
CA TYR A 274 -6.47 8.64 -5.34
C TYR A 274 -6.67 7.70 -6.52
N SER A 275 -7.54 8.06 -7.43
CA SER A 275 -7.78 7.28 -8.64
C SER A 275 -7.84 8.20 -9.86
N PRO A 276 -7.60 7.66 -11.07
CA PRO A 276 -7.75 8.44 -12.31
C PRO A 276 -9.15 9.03 -12.50
N GLN A 277 -10.16 8.47 -11.81
CA GLN A 277 -11.57 8.93 -11.85
C GLN A 277 -11.89 9.98 -10.80
N GLY A 278 -10.96 10.28 -9.89
CA GLY A 278 -11.12 11.26 -8.82
C GLY A 278 -10.72 10.73 -7.44
N ASN A 279 -10.63 11.64 -6.49
CA ASN A 279 -10.23 11.33 -5.13
C ASN A 279 -11.45 10.97 -4.29
N ILE A 280 -11.38 9.85 -3.57
CA ILE A 280 -12.43 9.39 -2.67
C ILE A 280 -11.88 9.44 -1.25
N THR A 281 -12.46 10.25 -0.37
CA THR A 281 -12.12 10.24 1.05
C THR A 281 -12.97 9.20 1.76
N VAL A 282 -12.30 8.17 2.27
CA VAL A 282 -12.90 7.11 3.10
C VAL A 282 -12.81 7.53 4.56
N LYS A 283 -13.91 7.36 5.28
CA LYS A 283 -13.98 7.58 6.73
C LYS A 283 -14.68 6.40 7.36
N TYR A 284 -14.03 5.79 8.32
CA TYR A 284 -14.63 4.72 9.13
C TYR A 284 -15.04 5.28 10.49
N PRO A 285 -16.26 5.04 10.96
CA PRO A 285 -16.71 5.43 12.31
C PRO A 285 -16.14 4.49 13.38
N ILE A 286 -14.87 4.09 13.22
CA ILE A 286 -14.19 3.11 14.07
C ILE A 286 -13.23 3.84 15.00
N THR A 287 -13.33 3.54 16.30
CA THR A 287 -12.46 4.08 17.36
C THR A 287 -11.53 3.02 17.96
N ASP A 288 -11.42 1.86 17.31
CA ASP A 288 -10.53 0.76 17.69
C ASP A 288 -9.11 0.95 17.12
N VAL A 289 -8.27 -0.07 17.31
CA VAL A 289 -6.88 -0.11 16.84
C VAL A 289 -6.77 -0.02 15.32
N THR A 290 -5.67 0.54 14.85
CA THR A 290 -5.27 0.52 13.44
C THR A 290 -4.34 -0.66 13.14
N ALA A 291 -4.19 -1.02 11.88
CA ALA A 291 -3.43 -2.20 11.46
C ALA A 291 -1.97 -2.22 11.96
N ASP A 292 -1.34 -1.05 12.08
CA ASP A 292 0.01 -0.88 12.62
C ASP A 292 0.10 -1.10 14.14
N GLN A 293 -1.02 -1.04 14.84
CA GLN A 293 -1.13 -1.29 16.28
C GLN A 293 -1.44 -2.75 16.61
N VAL A 294 -1.86 -3.53 15.61
CA VAL A 294 -2.16 -4.96 15.79
C VAL A 294 -0.86 -5.77 15.80
N PRO A 295 -0.56 -6.54 16.84
CA PRO A 295 0.59 -7.44 16.86
C PRO A 295 0.54 -8.44 15.70
N TRP A 296 1.69 -8.75 15.08
CA TRP A 296 1.76 -9.65 13.93
C TRP A 296 1.17 -11.05 14.23
N ARG A 297 1.28 -11.54 15.47
CA ARG A 297 0.68 -12.81 15.88
C ARG A 297 -0.85 -12.74 15.82
N THR A 298 -1.44 -11.66 16.28
CA THR A 298 -2.89 -11.45 16.24
C THR A 298 -3.42 -11.39 14.79
N HIS A 299 -2.65 -10.82 13.86
CA HIS A 299 -2.99 -10.89 12.43
C HIS A 299 -3.07 -12.35 11.94
N ILE A 300 -2.10 -13.19 12.33
CA ILE A 300 -2.04 -14.60 11.96
C ILE A 300 -3.15 -15.38 12.66
N ASP A 301 -3.39 -15.15 13.96
CA ASP A 301 -4.43 -15.83 14.74
C ASP A 301 -5.82 -15.53 14.16
N MET A 302 -6.08 -14.27 13.77
CA MET A 302 -7.32 -13.90 13.10
C MET A 302 -7.47 -14.63 11.75
N GLN A 303 -6.43 -14.67 10.92
CA GLN A 303 -6.46 -15.41 9.66
C GLN A 303 -6.70 -16.92 9.92
N ALA A 304 -6.09 -17.48 10.95
CA ALA A 304 -6.24 -18.89 11.32
C ALA A 304 -7.65 -19.24 11.79
N ALA A 305 -8.28 -18.36 12.58
CA ALA A 305 -9.65 -18.54 13.03
C ALA A 305 -10.63 -18.67 11.85
N TRP A 306 -10.44 -17.87 10.80
CA TRP A 306 -11.20 -17.99 9.56
C TRP A 306 -10.80 -19.22 8.76
N GLN A 307 -9.47 -19.46 8.55
CA GLN A 307 -8.96 -20.55 7.72
C GLN A 307 -9.37 -21.93 8.21
N ALA A 308 -9.60 -22.10 9.51
CA ALA A 308 -10.05 -23.37 10.09
C ALA A 308 -11.36 -23.90 9.49
N HIS A 309 -12.17 -23.04 8.89
CA HIS A 309 -13.49 -23.36 8.35
C HIS A 309 -13.62 -23.05 6.84
N ILE A 310 -12.57 -22.59 6.19
CA ILE A 310 -12.59 -22.17 4.77
C ILE A 310 -11.83 -23.18 3.94
N ASP A 311 -12.47 -23.74 2.89
CA ASP A 311 -11.88 -24.71 1.98
C ASP A 311 -10.98 -24.09 0.89
N GLY A 312 -11.20 -22.82 0.51
CA GLY A 312 -10.25 -22.00 -0.23
C GLY A 312 -9.12 -21.46 0.64
N ALA A 313 -8.55 -20.32 0.29
CA ALA A 313 -7.53 -19.62 1.06
C ALA A 313 -7.99 -18.20 1.39
N ILE A 314 -7.10 -17.42 1.99
CA ILE A 314 -7.41 -16.09 2.52
C ILE A 314 -6.34 -15.10 2.06
N SER A 315 -6.79 -14.02 1.41
CA SER A 315 -5.94 -12.87 1.14
C SER A 315 -5.95 -11.93 2.34
N LYS A 316 -4.88 -11.97 3.12
CA LYS A 316 -4.67 -11.10 4.28
C LYS A 316 -3.21 -10.70 4.40
N THR A 317 -2.98 -9.43 4.70
CA THR A 317 -1.65 -8.91 4.96
C THR A 317 -1.36 -8.92 6.47
N VAL A 318 -0.25 -9.52 6.84
CA VAL A 318 0.33 -9.40 8.19
C VAL A 318 1.24 -8.18 8.19
N LEU A 319 0.82 -7.13 8.85
CA LEU A 319 1.59 -5.90 8.94
C LEU A 319 2.64 -6.01 10.06
N LEU A 320 3.89 -5.73 9.71
CA LEU A 320 5.02 -5.72 10.63
C LEU A 320 5.47 -4.29 10.91
N PRO A 321 5.78 -3.94 12.17
CA PRO A 321 6.38 -2.66 12.51
C PRO A 321 7.67 -2.36 11.72
N HIS A 322 7.99 -1.08 11.56
CA HIS A 322 9.17 -0.62 10.82
C HIS A 322 10.50 -1.20 11.36
N ASP A 323 10.60 -1.36 12.68
CA ASP A 323 11.76 -1.87 13.41
C ASP A 323 11.85 -3.40 13.48
N SER A 324 10.92 -4.11 12.82
CA SER A 324 10.96 -5.57 12.72
C SER A 324 12.21 -6.06 11.98
N THR A 325 12.73 -7.20 12.42
CA THR A 325 13.94 -7.82 11.86
C THR A 325 13.60 -8.97 10.91
N PRO A 326 14.53 -9.43 10.06
CA PRO A 326 14.35 -10.66 9.28
C PRO A 326 13.99 -11.88 10.16
N ASP A 327 14.54 -11.97 11.39
CA ASP A 327 14.18 -13.05 12.33
C ASP A 327 12.68 -12.99 12.72
N THR A 328 12.10 -11.78 12.84
CA THR A 328 10.66 -11.63 13.07
C THR A 328 9.85 -12.19 11.91
N VAL A 329 10.28 -11.94 10.67
CA VAL A 329 9.66 -12.49 9.46
C VAL A 329 9.76 -14.01 9.44
N ALA A 330 10.94 -14.57 9.73
CA ALA A 330 11.14 -16.01 9.81
C ALA A 330 10.26 -16.67 10.88
N GLN A 331 10.11 -16.02 12.05
CA GLN A 331 9.17 -16.47 13.10
C GLN A 331 7.71 -16.43 12.61
N ALA A 332 7.31 -15.38 11.91
CA ALA A 332 5.95 -15.26 11.37
C ALA A 332 5.66 -16.35 10.32
N ILE A 333 6.62 -16.66 9.44
CA ILE A 333 6.50 -17.74 8.45
C ILE A 333 6.29 -19.08 9.16
N ARG A 334 7.12 -19.43 10.16
CA ARG A 334 6.95 -20.68 10.91
C ARG A 334 5.64 -20.73 11.70
N TYR A 335 5.26 -19.61 12.29
CA TYR A 335 4.00 -19.51 13.05
C TYR A 335 2.78 -19.68 12.14
N GLY A 336 2.77 -19.09 10.95
CA GLY A 336 1.70 -19.28 9.96
C GLY A 336 1.53 -20.76 9.55
N TYR A 337 2.64 -21.49 9.39
CA TYR A 337 2.59 -22.94 9.16
C TYR A 337 1.97 -23.69 10.34
N GLN A 338 2.41 -23.40 11.58
CA GLN A 338 1.86 -24.02 12.80
C GLN A 338 0.36 -23.76 12.95
N GLN A 339 -0.11 -22.59 12.52
CA GLN A 339 -1.53 -22.22 12.52
C GLN A 339 -2.30 -22.77 11.30
N LYS A 340 -1.68 -23.64 10.49
CA LYS A 340 -2.29 -24.30 9.32
C LYS A 340 -2.82 -23.34 8.25
N LEU A 341 -2.20 -22.19 8.10
CA LEU A 341 -2.52 -21.28 7.00
C LEU A 341 -2.14 -21.93 5.65
N LYS A 342 -2.86 -21.60 4.59
CA LYS A 342 -2.54 -22.00 3.21
C LYS A 342 -1.54 -21.07 2.55
N GLY A 343 -1.59 -19.79 2.90
CA GLY A 343 -0.68 -18.76 2.42
C GLY A 343 -0.48 -17.66 3.45
N LEU A 344 0.62 -16.93 3.31
CA LEU A 344 1.00 -15.83 4.19
C LEU A 344 1.63 -14.70 3.38
N THR A 345 1.08 -13.50 3.52
CA THR A 345 1.64 -12.26 2.98
C THR A 345 2.09 -11.37 4.12
N LEU A 346 3.35 -11.01 4.10
CA LEU A 346 3.99 -10.18 5.13
C LEU A 346 4.39 -8.84 4.52
N TYR A 347 4.12 -7.76 5.20
CA TYR A 347 4.52 -6.43 4.78
C TYR A 347 5.08 -5.65 5.97
N ARG A 348 6.37 -5.26 5.91
CA ARG A 348 6.98 -4.40 6.91
C ARG A 348 6.76 -2.94 6.52
N ILE A 349 6.28 -2.13 7.46
CA ILE A 349 6.08 -0.69 7.25
C ILE A 349 7.41 -0.07 6.79
N GLY A 350 7.38 0.62 5.64
CA GLY A 350 8.56 1.24 5.03
C GLY A 350 9.50 0.28 4.29
N SER A 351 9.08 -0.97 3.99
CA SER A 351 9.86 -1.90 3.17
C SER A 351 9.84 -1.55 1.68
N ARG A 352 8.80 -0.87 1.23
CA ARG A 352 8.78 -0.21 -0.07
C ARG A 352 8.69 1.29 0.18
N GLU A 353 9.48 2.08 -0.52
CA GLU A 353 9.05 3.43 -0.80
C GLU A 353 7.75 3.25 -1.59
N LEU A 354 6.61 3.34 -0.91
CA LEU A 354 5.40 3.66 -1.63
C LEU A 354 5.83 4.84 -2.51
N GLU A 355 5.69 4.74 -3.85
CA GLU A 355 5.38 5.92 -4.61
C GLU A 355 4.20 6.52 -3.85
N ALA A 356 4.53 7.35 -2.87
CA ALA A 356 3.59 8.32 -2.40
C ALA A 356 3.23 9.02 -3.71
N GLN A 357 2.06 8.70 -4.28
CA GLN A 357 1.44 9.63 -5.21
C GLN A 357 1.35 10.89 -4.38
N PHE A 358 2.35 11.75 -4.58
CA PHE A 358 2.52 12.97 -3.81
C PHE A 358 1.28 13.78 -4.05
N THR A 359 0.32 13.61 -3.17
CA THR A 359 -0.79 14.53 -3.10
C THR A 359 -0.19 15.80 -2.57
N THR A 360 0.11 16.67 -3.49
CA THR A 360 0.47 18.03 -3.12
C THR A 360 -0.65 18.52 -2.22
N PRO A 361 -0.40 18.80 -0.94
CA PRO A 361 -1.42 19.28 -0.04
C PRO A 361 -2.07 20.49 -0.67
N THR A 362 -3.39 20.57 -0.63
CA THR A 362 -4.15 21.68 -1.24
C THR A 362 -3.76 23.04 -0.62
N VAL A 363 -3.28 23.03 0.62
CA VAL A 363 -2.81 24.21 1.35
C VAL A 363 -1.52 23.87 2.08
N LEU A 364 -0.47 24.63 1.82
CA LEU A 364 0.81 24.58 2.50
C LEU A 364 1.10 25.92 3.18
N THR A 365 1.78 25.89 4.32
CA THR A 365 2.34 27.09 4.91
C THR A 365 3.74 27.32 4.38
N GLY A 366 4.08 28.53 4.00
CA GLY A 366 5.36 28.83 3.40
C GLY A 366 5.98 30.14 3.88
N LYS A 367 7.29 30.23 3.77
CA LYS A 367 8.07 31.45 4.02
C LYS A 367 8.71 31.89 2.72
N THR A 368 8.68 33.18 2.42
CA THR A 368 9.31 33.75 1.20
C THR A 368 10.44 34.69 1.58
N LEU A 369 11.62 34.44 1.04
CA LEU A 369 12.76 35.35 1.12
C LEU A 369 12.98 36.05 -0.21
N ARG A 370 13.24 37.36 -0.15
CA ARG A 370 13.70 38.15 -1.28
C ARG A 370 15.14 38.55 -1.09
N THR A 371 16.00 38.22 -2.03
CA THR A 371 17.42 38.60 -2.04
C THR A 371 17.83 39.17 -3.37
N THR A 372 19.04 39.74 -3.45
CA THR A 372 19.62 40.30 -4.68
C THR A 372 20.81 39.46 -5.10
N THR A 373 20.85 39.04 -6.37
CA THR A 373 21.97 38.35 -6.99
C THR A 373 22.61 39.23 -8.05
N GLY A 374 23.78 38.86 -8.54
CA GLY A 374 24.44 39.57 -9.64
C GLY A 374 23.64 39.62 -10.95
N THR A 375 22.62 38.78 -11.10
CA THR A 375 21.75 38.70 -12.31
C THR A 375 20.34 39.25 -12.06
N GLY A 376 20.01 39.69 -10.82
CA GLY A 376 18.70 40.29 -10.54
C GLY A 376 18.15 39.95 -9.16
N LYS A 377 16.93 40.40 -8.90
CA LYS A 377 16.20 40.08 -7.67
C LYS A 377 15.70 38.64 -7.74
N LEU A 378 16.00 37.87 -6.72
CA LEU A 378 15.63 36.47 -6.53
C LEU A 378 14.58 36.37 -5.43
N PHE A 379 13.52 35.65 -5.68
CA PHE A 379 12.48 35.30 -4.72
C PHE A 379 12.46 33.80 -4.54
N ILE A 380 12.55 33.33 -3.30
CA ILE A 380 12.53 31.91 -2.94
C ILE A 380 11.41 31.72 -1.91
N THR A 381 10.44 30.89 -2.25
CA THR A 381 9.40 30.45 -1.32
C THR A 381 9.68 29.00 -0.95
N LEU A 382 9.81 28.70 0.33
CA LEU A 382 9.91 27.34 0.84
C LEU A 382 8.62 27.02 1.60
N ASN A 383 7.88 26.05 1.10
CA ASN A 383 6.63 25.58 1.69
C ASN A 383 6.88 24.34 2.54
N PHE A 384 6.09 24.21 3.60
CA PHE A 384 6.22 23.16 4.61
C PHE A 384 4.92 22.38 4.74
N GLN A 385 5.04 21.06 4.86
CA GLN A 385 4.00 20.17 5.35
C GLN A 385 4.25 19.91 6.84
N GLY A 386 3.46 20.56 7.70
CA GLY A 386 3.81 20.64 9.13
C GLY A 386 5.13 21.38 9.35
N THR A 387 6.13 20.73 9.94
CA THR A 387 7.48 21.27 10.13
C THR A 387 8.47 20.88 9.04
N ARG A 388 8.07 20.00 8.10
CA ARG A 388 8.95 19.45 7.08
C ARG A 388 8.91 20.30 5.81
N PRO A 389 10.09 20.70 5.25
CA PRO A 389 10.18 21.30 3.92
C PRO A 389 9.60 20.35 2.85
N TYR A 390 8.72 20.88 2.00
CA TYR A 390 7.96 20.06 1.04
C TYR A 390 8.17 20.48 -0.42
N GLU A 391 8.12 21.77 -0.71
CA GLU A 391 8.33 22.31 -2.06
C GLU A 391 8.92 23.71 -2.02
N THR A 392 9.51 24.13 -3.14
CA THR A 392 10.04 25.49 -3.29
C THR A 392 9.66 26.10 -4.62
N PHE A 393 9.33 27.38 -4.60
CA PHE A 393 9.14 28.20 -5.79
C PHE A 393 10.22 29.24 -5.87
N ILE A 394 10.88 29.34 -7.01
CA ILE A 394 12.03 30.23 -7.19
C ILE A 394 11.81 31.05 -8.47
N THR A 395 11.86 32.37 -8.32
CA THR A 395 11.72 33.30 -9.46
C THR A 395 12.81 34.34 -9.46
N ILE A 396 13.32 34.68 -10.67
CA ILE A 396 14.35 35.69 -10.87
C ILE A 396 14.12 36.50 -12.15
N GLY A 397 14.22 37.80 -12.08
CA GLY A 397 14.19 38.67 -13.26
C GLY A 397 12.85 38.65 -14.00
N ARG A 398 12.90 38.72 -15.36
CA ARG A 398 11.72 38.77 -16.22
C ARG A 398 11.29 37.36 -16.62
N ALA A 399 9.98 37.10 -16.62
CA ALA A 399 9.41 35.86 -17.14
C ALA A 399 9.89 35.59 -18.57
N GLY A 400 10.23 34.32 -18.86
CA GLY A 400 10.72 33.88 -20.17
C GLY A 400 12.20 34.16 -20.44
N SER A 401 12.98 34.71 -19.50
CA SER A 401 14.42 34.82 -19.62
C SER A 401 15.10 33.47 -19.39
N LEU A 402 16.29 33.28 -19.99
CA LEU A 402 17.11 32.07 -19.84
C LEU A 402 17.42 31.81 -18.35
N THR A 403 17.76 32.86 -17.60
CA THR A 403 18.02 32.75 -16.16
C THR A 403 16.79 32.27 -15.39
N GLN A 404 15.58 32.81 -15.72
CA GLN A 404 14.35 32.36 -15.09
C GLN A 404 14.05 30.89 -15.38
N SER A 405 14.22 30.44 -16.64
CA SER A 405 13.93 29.04 -16.99
C SER A 405 14.83 28.04 -16.26
N PHE A 406 16.14 28.33 -16.15
CA PHE A 406 17.05 27.49 -15.36
C PHE A 406 16.74 27.54 -13.86
N THR A 407 16.40 28.71 -13.34
CA THR A 407 16.08 28.88 -11.92
C THR A 407 14.78 28.15 -11.56
N GLU A 408 13.77 28.19 -12.43
CA GLU A 408 12.53 27.43 -12.28
C GLU A 408 12.79 25.91 -12.34
N ALA A 409 13.65 25.44 -13.26
CA ALA A 409 14.04 24.04 -13.33
C ALA A 409 14.72 23.57 -12.03
N ILE A 410 15.63 24.38 -11.47
CA ILE A 410 16.26 24.10 -10.17
C ILE A 410 15.19 24.01 -9.08
N GLY A 411 14.24 24.96 -9.01
CA GLY A 411 13.16 24.94 -8.02
C GLY A 411 12.30 23.69 -8.11
N ARG A 412 11.94 23.25 -9.31
CA ARG A 412 11.17 22.01 -9.55
C ARG A 412 11.95 20.78 -9.13
N LEU A 413 13.25 20.70 -9.43
CA LEU A 413 14.12 19.59 -9.00
C LEU A 413 14.28 19.54 -7.48
N ILE A 414 14.45 20.70 -6.82
CA ILE A 414 14.50 20.76 -5.35
C ILE A 414 13.18 20.28 -4.77
N SER A 415 12.03 20.73 -5.29
CA SER A 415 10.71 20.28 -4.86
C SER A 415 10.57 18.76 -4.99
N LEU A 416 10.98 18.20 -6.12
CA LEU A 416 11.00 16.76 -6.35
C LEU A 416 11.87 16.05 -5.30
N CYS A 417 13.09 16.51 -5.07
CA CYS A 417 13.98 15.95 -4.04
C CYS A 417 13.35 15.99 -2.63
N LEU A 418 12.73 17.12 -2.24
CA LEU A 418 12.07 17.28 -0.94
C LEU A 418 10.87 16.34 -0.80
N GLN A 419 10.09 16.19 -1.85
CA GLN A 419 8.98 15.25 -1.94
C GLN A 419 9.46 13.80 -1.81
N HIS A 420 10.60 13.45 -2.38
CA HIS A 420 11.26 12.14 -2.24
C HIS A 420 12.13 12.01 -0.98
N HIS A 421 11.89 12.81 0.05
CA HIS A 421 12.54 12.71 1.35
C HIS A 421 14.07 12.93 1.36
N VAL A 422 14.65 13.51 0.30
CA VAL A 422 16.06 13.92 0.31
C VAL A 422 16.24 14.99 1.38
N PRO A 423 17.19 14.83 2.32
CA PRO A 423 17.42 15.82 3.36
C PRO A 423 17.74 17.19 2.75
N LEU A 424 17.10 18.27 3.27
CA LEU A 424 17.32 19.61 2.77
C LEU A 424 18.81 20.02 2.86
N THR A 425 19.52 19.56 3.87
CA THR A 425 20.97 19.79 4.05
C THR A 425 21.78 19.24 2.89
N ALA A 426 21.44 18.03 2.40
CA ALA A 426 22.10 17.42 1.25
C ALA A 426 21.88 18.24 -0.03
N ILE A 427 20.69 18.82 -0.23
CA ILE A 427 20.37 19.69 -1.37
C ILE A 427 21.17 21.00 -1.26
N ILE A 428 21.21 21.60 -0.08
CA ILE A 428 21.97 22.82 0.21
C ILE A 428 23.45 22.63 -0.11
N ASP A 429 24.03 21.52 0.30
CA ASP A 429 25.46 21.21 0.07
C ASP A 429 25.80 21.11 -1.42
N GLN A 430 24.88 20.60 -2.26
CA GLN A 430 25.10 20.52 -3.71
C GLN A 430 25.07 21.88 -4.41
N LEU A 431 24.35 22.84 -3.88
CA LEU A 431 24.17 24.17 -4.49
C LEU A 431 25.15 25.21 -3.94
N ARG A 432 25.63 24.99 -2.71
CA ARG A 432 26.52 25.93 -1.99
C ARG A 432 27.86 26.07 -2.70
N GLY A 433 28.34 27.31 -2.79
CA GLY A 433 29.66 27.61 -3.33
C GLY A 433 29.80 27.52 -4.85
N ILE A 434 28.74 27.21 -5.60
CA ILE A 434 28.73 27.31 -7.08
C ILE A 434 28.98 28.77 -7.45
N ARG A 435 29.99 29.02 -8.31
CA ARG A 435 30.42 30.36 -8.68
C ARG A 435 29.86 30.81 -10.02
N SER A 436 29.68 32.11 -10.18
CA SER A 436 29.33 32.78 -11.46
C SER A 436 30.20 34.00 -11.66
N PRO A 437 30.25 34.57 -12.89
CA PRO A 437 30.99 35.78 -13.20
C PRO A 437 30.48 37.05 -12.48
N ALA A 438 29.29 36.99 -11.87
CA ALA A 438 28.64 38.14 -11.22
C ALA A 438 28.35 37.88 -9.74
N PRO A 439 29.39 37.79 -8.87
CA PRO A 439 29.13 37.67 -7.41
C PRO A 439 28.56 38.97 -6.85
N THR A 440 27.84 38.89 -5.74
CA THR A 440 27.24 40.05 -5.07
C THR A 440 27.26 39.89 -3.56
N HIS A 441 26.74 40.85 -2.83
CA HIS A 441 26.58 40.80 -1.38
C HIS A 441 25.15 41.20 -1.03
N ASP A 442 24.48 40.38 -0.25
CA ASP A 442 23.14 40.62 0.28
C ASP A 442 23.21 40.86 1.80
N LYS A 443 22.34 41.71 2.33
CA LYS A 443 22.37 42.10 3.77
C LYS A 443 21.97 40.91 4.67
N THR A 444 21.15 40.00 4.19
CA THR A 444 20.65 38.84 4.98
C THR A 444 21.50 37.60 4.75
N LEU A 445 21.89 37.32 3.51
CA LEU A 445 22.61 36.10 3.15
C LEU A 445 24.14 36.27 3.04
N GLY A 446 24.64 37.48 3.20
CA GLY A 446 26.07 37.79 3.10
C GLY A 446 26.58 37.75 1.67
N ALA A 447 27.83 37.28 1.47
CA ALA A 447 28.43 37.15 0.15
C ALA A 447 27.74 36.06 -0.65
N ILE A 448 27.34 36.34 -1.89
CA ILE A 448 26.64 35.45 -2.83
C ILE A 448 27.53 35.24 -4.06
N ALA A 449 27.92 33.98 -4.30
CA ALA A 449 28.81 33.64 -5.39
C ALA A 449 28.06 33.46 -6.73
N SER A 450 26.78 33.07 -6.69
CA SER A 450 25.91 32.83 -7.86
C SER A 450 24.45 32.73 -7.48
N VAL A 451 23.55 32.50 -8.45
CA VAL A 451 22.13 32.17 -8.20
C VAL A 451 21.96 30.85 -7.45
N PRO A 452 22.60 29.71 -7.83
CA PRO A 452 22.56 28.50 -7.02
C PRO A 452 23.06 28.67 -5.57
N ASP A 453 24.15 29.41 -5.37
CA ASP A 453 24.67 29.71 -4.01
C ASP A 453 23.67 30.55 -3.19
N ALA A 454 22.98 31.49 -3.84
CA ALA A 454 21.91 32.27 -3.20
C ALA A 454 20.73 31.39 -2.80
N ILE A 455 20.35 30.42 -3.66
CA ILE A 455 19.28 29.46 -3.36
C ILE A 455 19.67 28.62 -2.14
N ALA A 456 20.86 28.05 -2.10
CA ALA A 456 21.35 27.26 -0.97
C ALA A 456 21.24 28.03 0.36
N LYS A 457 21.78 29.25 0.38
CA LYS A 457 21.75 30.11 1.58
C LYS A 457 20.33 30.55 1.99
N ALA A 458 19.48 30.77 1.00
CA ALA A 458 18.09 31.13 1.25
C ALA A 458 17.29 29.94 1.81
N LEU A 459 17.50 28.73 1.31
CA LEU A 459 16.86 27.51 1.83
C LEU A 459 17.31 27.22 3.27
N GLU A 460 18.61 27.39 3.57
CA GLU A 460 19.13 27.26 4.92
C GLU A 460 18.47 28.29 5.85
N TYR A 461 18.46 29.57 5.47
CA TYR A 461 17.86 30.65 6.24
C TYR A 461 16.36 30.42 6.50
N LEU A 462 15.61 29.94 5.50
CA LEU A 462 14.16 29.71 5.63
C LEU A 462 13.82 28.45 6.44
N SER A 463 14.73 27.47 6.49
CA SER A 463 14.57 26.23 7.25
C SER A 463 14.92 26.36 8.73
N GLU A 464 15.78 27.30 9.09
CA GLU A 464 16.04 27.60 10.49
C GLU A 464 14.77 28.12 11.14
N GLU A 465 14.42 27.62 12.33
CA GLU A 465 13.40 28.22 13.18
C GLU A 465 13.90 29.59 13.64
N HIS A 466 13.77 30.58 12.77
CA HIS A 466 13.80 31.95 13.29
C HIS A 466 12.55 32.08 14.15
N VAL A 467 12.80 32.13 15.45
CA VAL A 467 11.83 32.46 16.49
C VAL A 467 10.76 33.36 15.89
N GLU A 468 9.51 32.98 16.09
CA GLU A 468 8.30 33.69 15.74
C GLU A 468 8.57 35.20 15.59
N ASP A 469 8.09 35.77 14.50
CA ASP A 469 7.94 37.21 14.38
C ASP A 469 7.18 37.68 15.63
N LYS A 470 7.97 37.98 16.68
CA LYS A 470 7.45 38.69 17.84
C LYS A 470 7.06 40.01 17.26
N GLY A 471 5.79 40.14 16.95
CA GLY A 471 5.20 41.36 16.42
C GLY A 471 5.85 42.53 17.13
N VAL A 472 6.34 43.52 16.37
CA VAL A 472 7.08 44.66 16.91
C VAL A 472 6.34 45.11 18.15
N VAL A 473 7.01 45.04 19.32
CA VAL A 473 6.41 45.53 20.55
C VAL A 473 6.07 46.99 20.31
N ALA A 474 4.78 47.25 20.18
CA ALA A 474 4.30 48.57 19.77
C ALA A 474 4.20 49.56 20.93
N GLY A 475 4.10 49.02 22.17
CA GLY A 475 3.95 49.79 23.35
C GLY A 475 3.55 48.97 24.57
N GLU A 476 3.03 49.64 25.58
CA GLU A 476 2.47 49.09 26.81
C GLU A 476 0.93 49.22 26.78
N CYS A 477 0.22 48.15 27.10
CA CYS A 477 -1.24 48.11 27.10
C CYS A 477 -1.80 49.10 28.17
N PRO A 478 -2.68 49.99 27.79
CA PRO A 478 -3.26 50.96 28.74
C PRO A 478 -4.19 50.33 29.77
N VAL A 479 -4.57 49.08 29.60
CA VAL A 479 -5.50 48.35 30.50
C VAL A 479 -4.78 47.46 31.51
N CYS A 480 -3.75 46.69 31.08
CA CYS A 480 -3.12 45.72 31.93
C CYS A 480 -1.58 45.87 32.00
N HIS A 481 -1.01 46.92 31.41
CA HIS A 481 0.42 47.21 31.37
C HIS A 481 1.32 46.14 30.75
N ALA A 482 0.74 45.14 30.07
CA ALA A 482 1.51 44.12 29.32
C ALA A 482 1.98 44.69 27.98
N PRO A 483 3.08 44.15 27.40
CA PRO A 483 3.52 44.54 26.06
C PRO A 483 2.41 44.33 25.00
N THR A 484 2.23 45.32 24.14
CA THR A 484 1.32 45.23 22.98
C THR A 484 2.09 44.88 21.73
N VAL A 485 1.42 44.20 20.77
CA VAL A 485 1.98 43.81 19.48
C VAL A 485 1.17 44.38 18.34
N MET A 486 1.82 44.73 17.23
CA MET A 486 1.13 45.12 15.99
C MET A 486 0.71 43.87 15.23
N MET A 487 -0.59 43.64 15.03
CA MET A 487 -1.17 42.58 14.23
C MET A 487 -2.16 43.17 13.23
N GLU A 488 -2.00 42.83 11.96
CA GLU A 488 -2.90 43.27 10.88
C GLU A 488 -3.10 44.78 10.83
N GLY A 489 -2.07 45.55 11.22
CA GLY A 489 -2.14 47.03 11.27
C GLY A 489 -2.76 47.61 12.54
N CYS A 490 -3.14 46.77 13.52
CA CYS A 490 -3.71 47.15 14.80
C CYS A 490 -2.79 46.81 15.97
N GLU A 491 -2.71 47.70 16.94
CA GLU A 491 -2.03 47.47 18.21
C GLU A 491 -2.95 46.64 19.14
N ARG A 492 -2.52 45.42 19.51
CA ARG A 492 -3.30 44.53 20.39
C ARG A 492 -2.49 44.02 21.59
N CYS A 493 -3.18 43.88 22.70
CA CYS A 493 -2.65 43.23 23.89
C CYS A 493 -3.05 41.75 23.90
N MET A 494 -2.06 40.87 23.87
CA MET A 494 -2.28 39.42 23.90
C MET A 494 -2.70 38.90 25.28
N GLN A 495 -2.56 39.69 26.33
CA GLN A 495 -2.88 39.26 27.69
C GLN A 495 -4.32 39.61 28.12
N CYS A 496 -4.85 40.76 27.70
CA CYS A 496 -6.20 41.18 28.09
C CYS A 496 -7.17 41.41 26.91
N GLY A 497 -6.70 41.19 25.65
CA GLY A 497 -7.53 41.36 24.45
C GLY A 497 -7.74 42.81 24.00
N TRP A 498 -7.19 43.80 24.71
CA TRP A 498 -7.32 45.21 24.30
C TRP A 498 -6.77 45.44 22.88
N SER A 499 -7.49 46.22 22.06
CA SER A 499 -7.07 46.60 20.71
C SER A 499 -7.33 48.08 20.45
N ARG A 500 -6.36 48.76 19.79
CA ARG A 500 -6.45 50.16 19.43
C ARG A 500 -7.33 50.39 18.18
N CYS A 501 -7.73 49.37 17.47
CA CYS A 501 -8.61 49.47 16.31
C CYS A 501 -10.10 49.29 16.65
N GLU A 502 -10.41 48.95 17.89
CA GLU A 502 -11.78 48.90 18.41
C GLU A 502 -12.05 50.14 19.25
N GLY A 503 -12.23 51.30 18.60
CA GLY A 503 -12.61 52.54 19.19
C GLY A 503 -13.69 53.24 18.37
#